data_f84fe5de4efdcfa8e38961304dd0b70a
#
_entry.id   f84fe5de4efdcfa8e38961304dd0b70a
#
_cell.length_a   1.000
_cell.length_b   1.000
_cell.length_c   1.000
_cell.angle_alpha   90.00
_cell.angle_beta   90.00
_cell.angle_gamma   90.00
#
_symmetry.space_group_name_H-M   'P 1'
#
loop_
_entity.id
_entity.type
_entity.pdbx_description
1 polymer ?
#
loop_
_entity_poly.entity_id
_entity_poly.type
_entity_poly.pdbx_seq_one_letter_code
_entity_poly.pdbx_strand_id
1 'polypeptide(L)'
;MAGHTCYHCKAWVEEGEAHDCWTTTEAALTRDLPDDLREAWERLRETAADLGNQRIYASHNSIMFSRKSCYFFVRPKKSFLEVCVFLGRTVKSPHVRRVDRASKSKVAHVIQVRHRDEVETPITDWLQEAYDYSGAVATAGAAARVTKKTKTARKSVKTKAKTSKRR
;
A
#
# COMPACT_ATOMS: atom_id res chain seq x y z
N MET A 1 -30.67 -22.73 -7.48
CA MET A 1 -30.01 -21.44 -7.61
C MET A 1 -28.50 -21.69 -7.63
N ALA A 2 -27.87 -21.42 -8.74
CA ALA A 2 -26.43 -21.53 -8.86
C ALA A 2 -25.79 -20.16 -8.56
N GLY A 3 -24.68 -20.15 -7.88
CA GLY A 3 -23.95 -18.96 -7.51
C GLY A 3 -22.68 -19.34 -6.74
N HIS A 4 -21.86 -18.38 -6.40
CA HIS A 4 -20.63 -18.61 -5.66
C HIS A 4 -20.36 -17.47 -4.67
N THR A 5 -19.60 -17.79 -3.64
CA THR A 5 -19.12 -16.77 -2.71
C THR A 5 -17.90 -16.05 -3.30
N CYS A 6 -17.99 -14.73 -3.45
CA CYS A 6 -16.86 -13.93 -3.93
C CYS A 6 -15.63 -14.13 -3.04
N TYR A 7 -14.51 -14.47 -3.64
CA TYR A 7 -13.25 -14.67 -2.91
C TYR A 7 -12.81 -13.40 -2.15
N HIS A 8 -13.05 -12.23 -2.73
CA HIS A 8 -12.59 -10.94 -2.18
C HIS A 8 -13.48 -10.39 -1.07
N CYS A 9 -14.79 -10.24 -1.34
CA CYS A 9 -15.71 -9.59 -0.39
C CYS A 9 -16.54 -10.56 0.45
N LYS A 10 -16.47 -11.87 0.14
CA LYS A 10 -17.24 -12.94 0.79
C LYS A 10 -18.77 -12.81 0.63
N ALA A 11 -19.22 -11.90 -0.24
CA ALA A 11 -20.63 -11.82 -0.60
C ALA A 11 -21.02 -12.97 -1.53
N TRP A 12 -22.28 -13.40 -1.43
CA TRP A 12 -22.86 -14.34 -2.38
C TRP A 12 -23.19 -13.62 -3.69
N VAL A 13 -22.76 -14.19 -4.81
CA VAL A 13 -22.97 -13.67 -6.17
C VAL A 13 -23.72 -14.72 -6.96
N GLU A 14 -24.83 -14.35 -7.59
CA GLU A 14 -25.61 -15.25 -8.45
C GLU A 14 -24.90 -15.53 -9.78
N GLU A 15 -25.16 -16.69 -10.35
CA GLU A 15 -24.55 -17.06 -11.63
C GLU A 15 -25.00 -16.11 -12.76
N GLY A 16 -24.03 -15.48 -13.41
CA GLY A 16 -24.27 -14.50 -14.47
C GLY A 16 -24.43 -13.06 -13.98
N GLU A 17 -24.42 -12.82 -12.66
CA GLU A 17 -24.41 -11.45 -12.10
C GLU A 17 -23.03 -10.80 -12.25
N ALA A 18 -23.01 -9.59 -12.82
CA ALA A 18 -21.81 -8.78 -12.85
C ALA A 18 -21.49 -8.29 -11.43
N HIS A 19 -20.41 -8.78 -10.86
CA HIS A 19 -19.98 -8.46 -9.50
C HIS A 19 -18.63 -7.75 -9.51
N ASP A 20 -18.63 -6.47 -9.18
CA ASP A 20 -17.43 -5.65 -9.05
C ASP A 20 -17.25 -5.13 -7.62
N CYS A 21 -16.77 -5.99 -6.73
CA CYS A 21 -16.52 -5.66 -5.34
C CYS A 21 -15.27 -4.80 -5.10
N TRP A 22 -14.48 -4.58 -6.14
CA TRP A 22 -13.32 -3.69 -6.09
C TRP A 22 -13.73 -2.22 -6.21
N THR A 23 -14.86 -1.97 -6.84
CA THR A 23 -15.37 -0.64 -7.06
C THR A 23 -16.13 -0.15 -5.83
N THR A 24 -15.46 0.64 -4.99
CA THR A 24 -16.04 1.33 -3.85
C THR A 24 -15.49 2.76 -3.77
N THR A 25 -16.01 3.55 -2.86
CA THR A 25 -15.58 4.94 -2.65
C THR A 25 -15.18 5.17 -1.19
N GLU A 26 -14.37 6.18 -0.94
CA GLU A 26 -14.07 6.63 0.42
C GLU A 26 -15.36 6.93 1.19
N ALA A 27 -16.30 7.63 0.55
CA ALA A 27 -17.59 7.98 1.15
C ALA A 27 -18.40 6.74 1.56
N ALA A 28 -18.41 5.69 0.74
CA ALA A 28 -19.10 4.44 1.06
C ALA A 28 -18.47 3.72 2.26
N LEU A 29 -17.15 3.71 2.35
CA LEU A 29 -16.42 3.05 3.44
C LEU A 29 -16.46 3.82 4.76
N THR A 30 -16.70 5.13 4.72
CA THR A 30 -16.70 6.00 5.90
C THR A 30 -18.10 6.45 6.33
N ARG A 31 -19.14 6.08 5.58
CA ARG A 31 -20.53 6.52 5.79
C ARG A 31 -21.05 6.24 7.20
N ASP A 32 -20.79 5.05 7.70
CA ASP A 32 -21.36 4.56 8.97
C ASP A 32 -20.38 4.73 10.16
N LEU A 33 -19.33 5.52 9.99
CA LEU A 33 -18.40 5.81 11.08
C LEU A 33 -19.06 6.66 12.17
N PRO A 34 -18.87 6.32 13.45
CA PRO A 34 -19.19 7.23 14.55
C PRO A 34 -18.42 8.55 14.42
N ASP A 35 -18.92 9.62 15.02
CA ASP A 35 -18.36 10.96 14.88
C ASP A 35 -16.86 11.02 15.26
N ASP A 36 -16.48 10.43 16.38
CA ASP A 36 -15.06 10.35 16.80
C ASP A 36 -14.15 9.70 15.76
N LEU A 37 -14.61 8.62 15.13
CA LEU A 37 -13.86 7.93 14.07
C LEU A 37 -13.88 8.71 12.76
N ARG A 38 -14.95 9.42 12.47
CA ARG A 38 -15.03 10.29 11.30
C ARG A 38 -14.04 11.44 11.39
N GLU A 39 -13.99 12.13 12.53
CA GLU A 39 -13.00 13.18 12.77
C GLU A 39 -11.57 12.65 12.72
N ALA A 40 -11.31 11.47 13.27
CA ALA A 40 -10.01 10.82 13.17
C ALA A 40 -9.64 10.48 11.72
N TRP A 41 -10.60 10.00 10.94
CA TRP A 41 -10.42 9.73 9.51
C TRP A 41 -10.10 11.01 8.73
N GLU A 42 -10.87 12.07 8.92
CA GLU A 42 -10.67 13.35 8.25
C GLU A 42 -9.28 13.92 8.53
N ARG A 43 -8.86 13.95 9.81
CA ARG A 43 -7.53 14.39 10.19
C ARG A 43 -6.42 13.54 9.59
N LEU A 44 -6.58 12.23 9.59
CA LEU A 44 -5.61 11.30 8.99
C LEU A 44 -5.48 11.54 7.48
N ARG A 45 -6.60 11.72 6.81
CA ARG A 45 -6.66 12.00 5.37
C ARG A 45 -6.01 13.34 5.00
N GLU A 46 -6.33 14.39 5.75
CA GLU A 46 -5.71 15.72 5.58
C GLU A 46 -4.21 15.65 5.79
N THR A 47 -3.76 15.03 6.87
CA THR A 47 -2.33 14.84 7.17
C THR A 47 -1.63 14.12 6.01
N ALA A 48 -2.23 13.09 5.46
CA ALA A 48 -1.67 12.38 4.32
C ALA A 48 -1.66 13.22 3.05
N ALA A 49 -2.74 13.95 2.77
CA ALA A 49 -2.84 14.81 1.58
C ALA A 49 -1.77 15.92 1.56
N ASP A 50 -1.42 16.45 2.72
CA ASP A 50 -0.40 17.49 2.88
C ASP A 50 1.03 16.99 2.63
N LEU A 51 1.27 15.68 2.58
CA LEU A 51 2.59 15.12 2.29
C LEU A 51 3.06 15.39 0.85
N GLY A 52 2.14 15.50 -0.09
CA GLY A 52 2.43 15.81 -1.50
C GLY A 52 1.63 14.97 -2.50
N ASN A 53 2.11 14.92 -3.72
CA ASN A 53 1.46 14.22 -4.81
C ASN A 53 1.30 12.72 -4.52
N GLN A 54 0.07 12.24 -4.62
CA GLN A 54 -0.28 10.87 -4.36
C GLN A 54 -1.62 10.51 -4.98
N ARG A 55 -1.89 9.24 -5.07
CA ARG A 55 -3.20 8.69 -5.44
C ARG A 55 -3.88 8.14 -4.20
N ILE A 56 -5.10 8.61 -3.95
CA ILE A 56 -5.97 8.10 -2.88
C ILE A 56 -7.14 7.42 -3.57
N TYR A 57 -7.38 6.16 -3.23
CA TYR A 57 -8.47 5.38 -3.83
C TYR A 57 -8.98 4.33 -2.86
N ALA A 58 -10.27 4.06 -2.94
CA ALA A 58 -10.90 2.97 -2.19
C ALA A 58 -10.87 1.69 -3.02
N SER A 59 -10.59 0.59 -2.36
CA SER A 59 -10.59 -0.74 -2.95
C SER A 59 -11.06 -1.75 -1.91
N HIS A 60 -12.13 -2.44 -2.23
CA HIS A 60 -12.68 -3.45 -1.35
C HIS A 60 -13.15 -2.86 -0.02
N ASN A 61 -12.45 -3.11 1.08
CA ASN A 61 -12.75 -2.56 2.41
C ASN A 61 -11.66 -1.62 2.94
N SER A 62 -10.78 -1.18 2.07
CA SER A 62 -9.60 -0.38 2.42
C SER A 62 -9.53 0.89 1.58
N ILE A 63 -9.04 1.95 2.20
CA ILE A 63 -8.69 3.19 1.50
C ILE A 63 -7.17 3.23 1.40
N MET A 64 -6.68 3.23 0.18
CA MET A 64 -5.26 3.10 -0.15
C MET A 64 -4.65 4.45 -0.46
N PHE A 65 -3.47 4.70 0.06
CA PHE A 65 -2.66 5.89 -0.19
C PHE A 65 -1.36 5.48 -0.86
N SER A 66 -1.18 5.91 -2.09
CA SER A 66 -0.05 5.51 -2.93
C SER A 66 0.65 6.71 -3.54
N ARG A 67 1.96 6.74 -3.45
CA ARG A 67 2.83 7.65 -4.20
C ARG A 67 3.30 6.95 -5.48
N LYS A 68 4.35 6.19 -5.44
CA LYS A 68 4.77 5.24 -6.49
C LYS A 68 4.37 3.81 -6.15
N SER A 69 4.23 3.53 -4.88
CA SER A 69 3.66 2.32 -4.32
C SER A 69 2.81 2.68 -3.12
N CYS A 70 1.94 1.79 -2.68
CA CYS A 70 1.17 2.00 -1.47
C CYS A 70 2.11 2.16 -0.27
N TYR A 71 1.96 3.27 0.48
CA TYR A 71 2.75 3.55 1.66
C TYR A 71 1.96 3.41 2.96
N PHE A 72 0.64 3.54 2.92
CA PHE A 72 -0.25 3.07 3.97
C PHE A 72 -1.67 2.88 3.44
N PHE A 73 -2.49 2.19 4.20
CA PHE A 73 -3.93 2.08 3.95
C PHE A 73 -4.71 2.10 5.26
N VAL A 74 -5.99 2.42 5.17
CA VAL A 74 -6.91 2.48 6.28
C VAL A 74 -8.09 1.54 6.02
N ARG A 75 -8.41 0.71 7.00
CA ARG A 75 -9.64 -0.10 7.03
C ARG A 75 -10.55 0.39 8.13
N PRO A 76 -11.64 1.07 7.80
CA PRO A 76 -12.62 1.46 8.80
C PRO A 76 -13.27 0.23 9.46
N LYS A 77 -13.24 0.20 10.78
CA LYS A 77 -13.91 -0.81 11.61
C LYS A 77 -15.02 -0.15 12.43
N LYS A 78 -15.84 -0.94 13.11
CA LYS A 78 -16.93 -0.39 13.93
C LYS A 78 -16.48 0.49 15.08
N SER A 79 -15.34 0.17 15.70
CA SER A 79 -14.84 0.82 16.92
C SER A 79 -13.46 1.44 16.81
N PHE A 80 -12.80 1.32 15.66
CA PHE A 80 -11.48 1.91 15.39
C PHE A 80 -11.18 1.97 13.90
N LEU A 81 -10.21 2.77 13.54
CA LEU A 81 -9.59 2.74 12.21
C LEU A 81 -8.34 1.87 12.29
N GLU A 82 -8.31 0.81 11.49
CA GLU A 82 -7.10 0.00 11.34
C GLU A 82 -6.20 0.66 10.29
N VAL A 83 -5.06 1.16 10.73
CA VAL A 83 -4.08 1.84 9.87
C VAL A 83 -2.87 0.92 9.70
N CYS A 84 -2.51 0.62 8.47
CA CYS A 84 -1.33 -0.17 8.16
C CYS A 84 -0.32 0.69 7.41
N VAL A 85 0.83 0.95 8.05
CA VAL A 85 1.92 1.79 7.52
C VAL A 85 3.08 0.91 7.10
N PHE A 86 3.59 1.13 5.90
CA PHE A 86 4.74 0.40 5.35
C PHE A 86 6.03 1.19 5.52
N LEU A 87 6.92 0.70 6.35
CA LEU A 87 8.24 1.28 6.61
C LEU A 87 9.36 0.36 6.13
N GLY A 88 10.55 0.92 5.95
CA GLY A 88 11.77 0.15 5.61
C GLY A 88 12.47 -0.48 6.82
N ARG A 89 11.93 -0.30 8.01
CA ARG A 89 12.46 -0.76 9.30
C ARG A 89 11.34 -1.22 10.22
N THR A 90 11.70 -1.97 11.25
CA THR A 90 10.75 -2.34 12.32
C THR A 90 10.72 -1.26 13.38
N VAL A 91 9.51 -0.79 13.72
CA VAL A 91 9.26 0.16 14.80
C VAL A 91 8.60 -0.56 15.97
N LYS A 92 9.12 -0.36 17.16
CA LYS A 92 8.52 -0.81 18.42
C LYS A 92 7.93 0.40 19.15
N SER A 93 6.63 0.41 19.31
CA SER A 93 5.90 1.48 19.99
C SER A 93 4.60 0.94 20.59
N PRO A 94 4.09 1.53 21.67
CA PRO A 94 2.77 1.19 22.22
C PRO A 94 1.62 1.38 21.22
N HIS A 95 1.78 2.25 20.23
CA HIS A 95 0.80 2.49 19.18
C HIS A 95 0.72 1.36 18.16
N VAL A 96 1.81 0.60 17.99
CA VAL A 96 1.90 -0.51 17.04
C VAL A 96 1.36 -1.77 17.67
N ARG A 97 0.29 -2.32 17.10
CA ARG A 97 -0.36 -3.55 17.58
C ARG A 97 0.26 -4.80 17.00
N ARG A 98 0.67 -4.73 15.75
CA ARG A 98 1.25 -5.86 15.03
C ARG A 98 2.28 -5.37 14.02
N VAL A 99 3.31 -6.17 13.81
CA VAL A 99 4.34 -5.94 12.80
C VAL A 99 4.44 -7.19 11.94
N ASP A 100 4.28 -7.03 10.63
CA ASP A 100 4.36 -8.12 9.66
C ASP A 100 5.34 -7.74 8.53
N ARG A 101 6.08 -8.70 8.04
CA ARG A 101 6.94 -8.47 6.89
C ARG A 101 6.10 -8.51 5.61
N ALA A 102 5.98 -7.36 4.93
CA ALA A 102 5.19 -7.24 3.71
C ALA A 102 5.99 -7.64 2.46
N SER A 103 7.28 -7.35 2.42
CA SER A 103 8.18 -7.71 1.32
C SER A 103 9.63 -7.74 1.80
N LYS A 104 10.58 -7.95 0.88
CA LYS A 104 12.04 -7.88 1.20
C LYS A 104 12.45 -6.53 1.77
N SER A 105 11.79 -5.45 1.34
CA SER A 105 12.15 -4.06 1.70
C SER A 105 11.11 -3.35 2.55
N LYS A 106 9.92 -3.93 2.77
CA LYS A 106 8.81 -3.28 3.48
C LYS A 106 8.36 -4.10 4.67
N VAL A 107 8.15 -3.40 5.78
CA VAL A 107 7.59 -3.93 7.02
C VAL A 107 6.27 -3.22 7.29
N ALA A 108 5.20 -3.98 7.43
CA ALA A 108 3.86 -3.48 7.73
C ALA A 108 3.68 -3.29 9.23
N HIS A 109 3.22 -2.12 9.64
CA HIS A 109 2.92 -1.78 11.02
C HIS A 109 1.43 -1.51 11.15
N VAL A 110 0.74 -2.33 11.92
CA VAL A 110 -0.70 -2.18 12.15
C VAL A 110 -0.93 -1.35 13.40
N ILE A 111 -1.65 -0.24 13.24
CA ILE A 111 -1.98 0.74 14.27
C ILE A 111 -3.49 0.83 14.38
N GLN A 112 -4.02 1.00 15.58
CA GLN A 112 -5.44 1.27 15.81
C GLN A 112 -5.61 2.72 16.24
N VAL A 113 -6.44 3.46 15.50
CA VAL A 113 -6.81 4.85 15.80
C VAL A 113 -8.28 4.90 16.18
N ARG A 114 -8.60 5.45 17.35
CA ARG A 114 -9.96 5.58 17.87
C ARG A 114 -10.43 7.02 18.00
N HIS A 115 -9.52 7.97 18.04
CA HIS A 115 -9.80 9.38 18.24
C HIS A 115 -8.85 10.25 17.40
N ARG A 116 -9.34 11.44 17.00
CA ARG A 116 -8.53 12.38 16.21
C ARG A 116 -7.21 12.79 16.89
N ASP A 117 -7.19 12.87 18.21
CA ASP A 117 -6.02 13.25 18.98
C ASP A 117 -4.89 12.21 18.91
N GLU A 118 -5.19 11.00 18.51
CA GLU A 118 -4.18 9.96 18.27
C GLU A 118 -3.42 10.18 16.95
N VAL A 119 -3.96 11.00 16.03
CA VAL A 119 -3.31 11.36 14.77
C VAL A 119 -2.31 12.49 15.00
N GLU A 120 -1.26 12.17 15.73
CA GLU A 120 -0.15 13.04 16.11
C GLU A 120 1.18 12.30 15.98
N THR A 121 2.27 12.94 16.38
CA THR A 121 3.56 12.24 16.54
C THR A 121 3.45 11.13 17.58
N PRO A 122 4.03 9.95 17.35
CA PRO A 122 4.91 9.58 16.24
C PRO A 122 4.20 9.09 14.96
N ILE A 123 2.88 8.95 14.96
CA ILE A 123 2.13 8.39 13.81
C ILE A 123 2.31 9.25 12.56
N THR A 124 2.20 10.57 12.69
CA THR A 124 2.40 11.51 11.57
C THR A 124 3.81 11.44 11.00
N ASP A 125 4.83 11.25 11.83
CA ASP A 125 6.22 11.09 11.41
C ASP A 125 6.41 9.78 10.62
N TRP A 126 5.74 8.70 11.03
CA TRP A 126 5.78 7.43 10.28
C TRP A 126 5.08 7.52 8.93
N LEU A 127 4.01 8.30 8.83
CA LEU A 127 3.35 8.55 7.55
C LEU A 127 4.27 9.31 6.59
N GLN A 128 4.97 10.33 7.08
CA GLN A 128 5.98 11.07 6.30
C GLN A 128 7.11 10.15 5.86
N GLU A 129 7.67 9.38 6.78
CA GLU A 129 8.73 8.40 6.50
C GLU A 129 8.29 7.37 5.44
N ALA A 130 7.08 6.83 5.58
CA ALA A 130 6.52 5.88 4.63
C ALA A 130 6.30 6.49 3.23
N TYR A 131 5.83 7.72 3.18
CA TYR A 131 5.65 8.47 1.95
C TYR A 131 6.98 8.67 1.21
N ASP A 132 8.01 9.11 1.91
CA ASP A 132 9.35 9.32 1.35
C ASP A 132 9.98 7.99 0.89
N TYR A 133 9.87 6.97 1.72
CA TYR A 133 10.38 5.63 1.43
C TYR A 133 9.72 5.00 0.19
N SER A 134 8.42 5.17 0.01
CA SER A 134 7.71 4.64 -1.16
C SER A 134 8.21 5.25 -2.48
N GLY A 135 8.63 6.50 -2.45
CA GLY A 135 9.27 7.17 -3.57
C GLY A 135 10.68 6.66 -3.88
N ALA A 136 11.49 6.45 -2.86
CA ALA A 136 12.88 6.00 -2.99
C ALA A 136 13.01 4.55 -3.47
N VAL A 137 12.18 3.64 -2.97
CA VAL A 137 12.20 2.22 -3.36
C VAL A 137 11.85 2.02 -4.82
N ALA A 138 10.93 2.81 -5.37
CA ALA A 138 10.58 2.73 -6.78
C ALA A 138 11.73 3.16 -7.70
N THR A 139 12.54 4.16 -7.31
CA THR A 139 13.73 4.58 -8.06
C THR A 139 14.85 3.54 -8.02
N ALA A 140 15.08 2.91 -6.88
CA ALA A 140 16.06 1.83 -6.74
C ALA A 140 15.70 0.61 -7.60
N GLY A 141 14.43 0.24 -7.67
CA GLY A 141 13.94 -0.84 -8.53
C GLY A 141 14.12 -0.57 -10.02
N ALA A 142 13.95 0.65 -10.47
CA ALA A 142 14.17 1.07 -11.85
C ALA A 142 15.67 1.03 -12.21
N ALA A 143 16.55 1.51 -11.34
CA ALA A 143 18.00 1.47 -11.54
C ALA A 143 18.53 0.02 -11.61
N ALA A 144 18.03 -0.87 -10.78
CA ALA A 144 18.42 -2.29 -10.81
C ALA A 144 17.99 -3.02 -12.09
N ARG A 145 16.85 -2.62 -12.70
CA ARG A 145 16.40 -3.16 -13.99
C ARG A 145 17.26 -2.72 -15.16
N VAL A 146 17.72 -1.45 -15.15
CA VAL A 146 18.60 -0.92 -16.20
C VAL A 146 19.97 -1.59 -16.18
N THR A 147 20.55 -1.83 -15.00
CA THR A 147 21.87 -2.49 -14.88
C THR A 147 21.85 -3.96 -15.28
N LYS A 148 20.73 -4.67 -15.06
CA LYS A 148 20.59 -6.06 -15.54
C LYS A 148 20.50 -6.16 -17.06
N LYS A 149 19.85 -5.20 -17.73
CA LYS A 149 19.68 -5.19 -19.20
C LYS A 149 21.00 -4.92 -19.93
N THR A 150 21.87 -4.07 -19.37
CA THR A 150 23.19 -3.78 -19.95
C THR A 150 24.21 -4.91 -19.75
N LYS A 151 24.14 -5.68 -18.66
CA LYS A 151 25.03 -6.84 -18.46
C LYS A 151 24.71 -8.00 -19.40
N THR A 152 23.48 -8.21 -19.78
CA THR A 152 23.07 -9.27 -20.73
C THR A 152 23.48 -8.93 -22.17
N ALA A 153 23.42 -7.67 -22.56
CA ALA A 153 23.85 -7.23 -23.90
C ALA A 153 25.38 -7.34 -24.10
N ARG A 154 26.18 -7.11 -23.04
CA ARG A 154 27.65 -7.28 -23.13
C ARG A 154 28.10 -8.74 -23.23
N LYS A 155 27.33 -9.69 -22.75
CA LYS A 155 27.68 -11.12 -22.80
C LYS A 155 27.41 -11.75 -24.17
N SER A 156 26.46 -11.23 -24.96
CA SER A 156 26.14 -11.71 -26.28
C SER A 156 27.12 -11.26 -27.38
N VAL A 157 27.84 -10.17 -27.16
CA VAL A 157 28.83 -9.67 -28.14
C VAL A 157 30.17 -10.41 -28.03
N LYS A 158 30.49 -11.02 -26.88
CA LYS A 158 31.77 -11.72 -26.66
C LYS A 158 31.81 -13.15 -27.24
N THR A 159 30.69 -13.73 -27.63
CA THR A 159 30.60 -15.10 -28.15
C THR A 159 30.64 -15.18 -29.70
N LYS A 160 30.56 -14.05 -30.40
CA LYS A 160 30.63 -14.04 -31.89
C LYS A 160 32.01 -13.81 -32.48
N ALA A 161 33.03 -13.58 -31.66
CA ALA A 161 34.38 -13.25 -32.11
C ALA A 161 35.38 -14.46 -32.15
N LYS A 162 34.90 -15.68 -31.94
CA LYS A 162 35.80 -16.85 -31.79
C LYS A 162 35.62 -17.96 -32.84
N THR A 163 34.96 -17.70 -33.96
CA THR A 163 34.75 -18.71 -35.01
C THR A 163 35.15 -18.21 -36.41
N SER A 164 36.26 -17.48 -36.48
CA SER A 164 36.84 -17.17 -37.80
C SER A 164 38.35 -17.12 -37.74
N LYS A 165 38.97 -18.29 -37.50
CA LYS A 165 40.35 -18.53 -37.88
C LYS A 165 40.65 -20.01 -37.86
N ARG A 166 40.21 -20.72 -38.89
CA ARG A 166 40.86 -21.94 -39.40
C ARG A 166 40.47 -22.12 -40.86
N ARG A 167 41.26 -21.55 -41.71
CA ARG A 167 41.81 -22.10 -42.95
C ARG A 167 43.01 -21.28 -43.38
#